data_f6c641edff2b1b39a6bf298a3c19492a
#
_entry.id   f6c641edff2b1b39a6bf298a3c19492a
#
_cell.length_a   1.000
_cell.length_b   1.000
_cell.length_c   1.000
_cell.angle_alpha   90.00
_cell.angle_beta   90.00
_cell.angle_gamma   90.00
#
_symmetry.space_group_name_H-M   'P 1'
#
loop_
_entity.id
_entity.type
_entity.pdbx_description
1 polymer ?
#
loop_
_entity_poly.entity_id
_entity_poly.type
_entity_poly.pdbx_seq_one_letter_code
_entity_poly.pdbx_strand_id
1 'polypeptide(L)'
;SDVYKRQPYGRDPRLNGYPYKIAEMMAHLDGATYITRQSVHTAANVRKCKKAIRKAFENSMAGNGFSLVEVVSTCNSGWKLSPVASNQWLAENMLPFYPLGDIKDVKKE
;
A
#
# COMPACT_ATOMS: atom_id res chain seq x y z
N SER A 1 -3.60 -3.09 16.49
CA SER A 1 -2.90 -2.39 15.54
C SER A 1 -2.04 -1.31 16.15
N ASP A 2 -1.50 -0.88 15.78
CA ASP A 2 -0.48 -0.13 15.43
C ASP A 2 -0.44 1.30 15.88
N VAL A 3 -0.34 1.47 17.20
CA VAL A 3 -0.16 2.78 17.79
C VAL A 3 1.00 3.53 17.13
N TYR A 4 2.07 2.82 16.80
CA TYR A 4 3.23 3.44 16.17
C TYR A 4 2.91 3.97 14.77
N LYS A 5 1.95 3.40 14.06
CA LYS A 5 1.54 3.87 12.74
C LYS A 5 0.80 5.20 12.79
N ARG A 6 0.27 5.56 13.96
CA ARG A 6 -0.46 6.80 14.16
C ARG A 6 0.44 7.96 14.57
N GLN A 7 1.69 7.68 14.88
CA GLN A 7 2.62 8.71 15.32
C GLN A 7 3.12 9.52 14.13
N PRO A 8 3.19 10.86 14.24
CA PRO A 8 3.68 11.71 13.14
C PRO A 8 5.09 11.37 12.68
N TYR A 9 5.91 10.89 13.59
CA TYR A 9 7.29 10.54 13.29
C TYR A 9 7.44 9.10 12.86
N GLY A 10 6.34 8.36 12.86
CA GLY A 10 6.35 6.97 12.50
C GLY A 10 7.08 6.08 13.49
N ARG A 11 7.47 4.92 13.01
CA ARG A 11 8.14 3.92 13.79
C ARG A 11 9.65 4.11 13.70
N ASP A 12 10.34 4.02 14.83
CA ASP A 12 11.80 4.01 14.83
C ASP A 12 12.28 2.55 14.69
N PRO A 13 12.89 2.17 13.56
CA PRO A 13 13.32 0.80 13.34
C PRO A 13 14.33 0.30 14.39
N ARG A 14 15.14 1.19 14.94
CA ARG A 14 16.14 0.80 15.92
C ARG A 14 15.54 0.42 17.26
N LEU A 15 14.39 1.02 17.59
CA LEU A 15 13.70 0.75 18.86
C LEU A 15 12.60 -0.29 18.71
N ASN A 16 11.91 -0.29 17.58
CA ASN A 16 10.71 -1.08 17.37
C ASN A 16 10.86 -2.16 16.30
N GLY A 17 12.05 -2.29 15.72
CA GLY A 17 12.29 -3.20 14.59
C GLY A 17 11.80 -2.60 13.29
N TYR A 18 12.16 -3.22 12.18
CA TYR A 18 11.76 -2.74 10.86
C TYR A 18 10.30 -3.08 10.58
N PRO A 19 9.53 -2.15 9.98
CA PRO A 19 8.17 -2.44 9.59
C PRO A 19 8.13 -3.49 8.49
N TYR A 20 7.09 -4.32 8.50
CA TYR A 20 6.91 -5.34 7.49
C TYR A 20 6.36 -4.74 6.20
N LYS A 21 6.95 -5.12 5.08
CA LYS A 21 6.43 -4.79 3.75
C LYS A 21 5.62 -5.98 3.27
N ILE A 22 4.36 -6.01 3.64
CA ILE A 22 3.49 -7.15 3.41
C ILE A 22 3.34 -7.45 1.91
N ALA A 23 3.18 -6.43 1.09
CA ALA A 23 3.02 -6.63 -0.35
C ALA A 23 4.26 -7.31 -0.95
N GLU A 24 5.45 -6.86 -0.58
CA GLU A 24 6.69 -7.46 -1.05
C GLU A 24 6.86 -8.89 -0.55
N MET A 25 6.46 -9.15 0.70
CA MET A 25 6.51 -10.50 1.26
C MET A 25 5.58 -11.44 0.53
N MET A 26 4.36 -10.99 0.25
CA MET A 26 3.37 -11.81 -0.46
C MET A 26 3.76 -12.07 -1.91
N ALA A 27 4.55 -11.18 -2.51
CA ALA A 27 5.00 -11.34 -3.89
C ALA A 27 5.90 -12.56 -4.09
N HIS A 28 6.49 -13.09 -3.02
CA HIS A 28 7.32 -14.29 -3.09
C HIS A 28 6.50 -15.59 -3.18
N LEU A 29 5.20 -15.53 -2.98
CA LEU A 29 4.35 -16.72 -3.05
C LEU A 29 4.07 -17.07 -4.51
N ASP A 30 4.20 -18.35 -4.87
CA ASP A 30 3.98 -18.79 -6.26
C ASP A 30 2.54 -18.55 -6.70
N GLY A 31 1.58 -18.74 -5.80
CA GLY A 31 0.17 -18.53 -6.10
C GLY A 31 -0.25 -17.08 -6.22
N ALA A 32 0.60 -16.13 -5.81
CA ALA A 32 0.31 -14.71 -5.93
C ALA A 32 0.70 -14.24 -7.32
N THR A 33 -0.25 -13.72 -8.09
CA THR A 33 -0.04 -13.32 -9.47
C THR A 33 -0.19 -11.83 -9.72
N TYR A 34 -0.90 -11.12 -8.83
CA TYR A 34 -1.01 -9.68 -8.93
C TYR A 34 -0.91 -9.06 -7.54
N ILE A 35 0.18 -8.37 -7.28
CA ILE A 35 0.42 -7.69 -6.00
C ILE A 35 0.76 -6.24 -6.33
N THR A 36 0.00 -5.32 -5.76
CA THR A 36 0.19 -3.90 -6.03
C THR A 36 0.05 -3.08 -4.75
N ARG A 37 0.73 -1.95 -4.71
CA ARG A 37 0.59 -0.97 -3.65
C ARG A 37 0.07 0.32 -4.26
N GLN A 38 -1.02 0.82 -3.72
CA GLN A 38 -1.68 2.03 -4.18
C GLN A 38 -1.86 2.99 -3.02
N SER A 39 -2.28 4.20 -3.31
CA SER A 39 -2.65 5.14 -2.27
C SER A 39 -3.88 5.93 -2.71
N VAL A 40 -4.46 6.66 -1.76
CA VAL A 40 -5.64 7.49 -2.03
C VAL A 40 -5.39 8.93 -1.60
N HIS A 41 -4.13 9.34 -1.56
CA HIS A 41 -3.76 10.67 -1.06
C HIS A 41 -3.96 11.79 -2.10
N THR A 42 -4.19 11.45 -3.37
CA THR A 42 -4.54 12.41 -4.41
C THR A 42 -5.65 11.85 -5.28
N ALA A 43 -6.34 12.73 -6.01
CA ALA A 43 -7.41 12.27 -6.92
C ALA A 43 -6.88 11.33 -8.00
N ALA A 44 -5.67 11.60 -8.52
CA ALA A 44 -5.05 10.73 -9.51
C ALA A 44 -4.76 9.35 -8.92
N ASN A 45 -4.30 9.28 -7.68
CA ASN A 45 -4.01 8.02 -7.01
C ASN A 45 -5.28 7.25 -6.67
N VAL A 46 -6.38 7.93 -6.34
CA VAL A 46 -7.68 7.27 -6.16
C VAL A 46 -8.09 6.56 -7.44
N ARG A 47 -7.93 7.21 -8.60
CA ARG A 47 -8.27 6.60 -9.89
C ARG A 47 -7.40 5.37 -10.16
N LYS A 48 -6.11 5.45 -9.88
CA LYS A 48 -5.18 4.32 -10.04
C LYS A 48 -5.56 3.18 -9.11
N CYS A 49 -5.93 3.50 -7.87
CA CYS A 49 -6.36 2.50 -6.88
C CYS A 49 -7.62 1.77 -7.36
N LYS A 50 -8.60 2.48 -7.89
CA LYS A 50 -9.82 1.88 -8.43
C LYS A 50 -9.51 0.92 -9.58
N LYS A 51 -8.60 1.31 -10.48
CA LYS A 51 -8.18 0.43 -11.58
C LYS A 51 -7.48 -0.82 -11.06
N ALA A 52 -6.63 -0.66 -10.04
CA ALA A 52 -5.91 -1.78 -9.44
C ALA A 52 -6.89 -2.77 -8.79
N ILE A 53 -7.89 -2.28 -8.08
CA ILE A 53 -8.90 -3.12 -7.46
C ILE A 53 -9.68 -3.89 -8.52
N ARG A 54 -10.09 -3.22 -9.60
CA ARG A 54 -10.78 -3.88 -10.72
C ARG A 54 -9.91 -4.98 -11.32
N LYS A 55 -8.63 -4.67 -11.58
CA LYS A 55 -7.71 -5.64 -12.13
C LYS A 55 -7.53 -6.84 -11.21
N ALA A 56 -7.48 -6.62 -9.90
CA ALA A 56 -7.38 -7.70 -8.93
C ALA A 56 -8.58 -8.64 -9.00
N PHE A 57 -9.79 -8.09 -9.09
CA PHE A 57 -11.00 -8.90 -9.24
C PHE A 57 -11.00 -9.66 -10.57
N GLU A 58 -10.63 -9.02 -11.66
CA GLU A 58 -10.57 -9.68 -12.96
C GLU A 58 -9.56 -10.82 -12.96
N ASN A 59 -8.41 -10.60 -12.34
CA ASN A 59 -7.37 -11.61 -12.22
C ASN A 59 -7.87 -12.82 -11.42
N SER A 60 -8.57 -12.58 -10.32
CA SER A 60 -9.11 -13.65 -9.48
C SER A 60 -10.23 -14.40 -10.20
N MET A 61 -11.13 -13.68 -10.87
CA MET A 61 -12.23 -14.30 -11.62
C MET A 61 -11.75 -15.12 -12.80
N ALA A 62 -10.63 -14.73 -13.40
CA ALA A 62 -10.04 -15.48 -14.49
C ALA A 62 -9.31 -16.75 -14.01
N GLY A 63 -9.19 -16.95 -12.70
CA GLY A 63 -8.52 -18.11 -12.14
C GLY A 63 -7.02 -18.08 -12.28
N ASN A 64 -6.44 -16.88 -12.47
CA ASN A 64 -4.99 -16.76 -12.66
C ASN A 64 -4.20 -16.95 -11.37
N GLY A 65 -4.83 -16.74 -10.21
CA GLY A 65 -4.19 -16.89 -8.93
C GLY A 65 -4.65 -15.83 -7.94
N PHE A 66 -3.86 -15.66 -6.90
CA PHE A 66 -4.15 -14.75 -5.80
C PHE A 66 -3.74 -13.31 -6.14
N SER A 67 -4.58 -12.36 -5.75
CA SER A 67 -4.31 -10.93 -5.91
C SER A 67 -4.33 -10.22 -4.56
N LEU A 68 -3.47 -9.23 -4.40
CA LEU A 68 -3.44 -8.38 -3.21
C LEU A 68 -3.30 -6.92 -3.62
N VAL A 69 -4.17 -6.08 -3.12
CA VAL A 69 -4.07 -4.62 -3.27
C VAL A 69 -3.84 -4.04 -1.88
N GLU A 70 -2.65 -3.52 -1.66
CA GLU A 70 -2.32 -2.81 -0.42
C GLU A 70 -2.56 -1.32 -0.63
N VAL A 71 -3.33 -0.71 0.26
CA VAL A 71 -3.65 0.72 0.14
C VAL A 71 -2.99 1.47 1.29
N VAL A 72 -2.08 2.38 0.93
CA VAL A 72 -1.46 3.29 1.90
C VAL A 72 -2.38 4.48 2.09
N SER A 73 -2.82 4.69 3.31
CA SER A 73 -3.77 5.76 3.62
C SER A 73 -3.30 6.62 4.78
N THR A 74 -3.90 7.80 4.91
CA THR A 74 -3.59 8.73 5.98
C THR A 74 -4.33 8.36 7.26
N CYS A 75 -3.79 8.82 8.40
CA CYS A 75 -4.43 8.69 9.69
C CYS A 75 -4.47 10.07 10.37
N ASN A 76 -5.41 10.93 9.93
CA ASN A 76 -5.48 12.32 10.34
C ASN A 76 -5.53 12.49 11.86
N SER A 77 -6.43 11.78 12.53
CA SER A 77 -6.60 11.92 13.97
C SER A 77 -5.42 11.36 14.75
N GLY A 78 -4.87 10.24 14.29
CA GLY A 78 -3.71 9.64 14.94
C GLY A 78 -2.45 10.47 14.78
N TRP A 79 -2.29 11.11 13.63
CA TRP A 79 -1.14 11.96 13.35
C TRP A 79 -1.33 13.40 13.86
N LYS A 80 -2.54 13.75 14.28
CA LYS A 80 -2.88 15.10 14.74
C LYS A 80 -2.61 16.16 13.69
N LEU A 81 -2.87 15.82 12.42
CA LEU A 81 -2.66 16.68 11.28
C LEU A 81 -3.98 16.95 10.57
N SER A 82 -4.04 18.07 9.84
CA SER A 82 -5.17 18.31 8.93
C SER A 82 -5.14 17.30 7.79
N PRO A 83 -6.26 17.08 7.07
CA PRO A 83 -6.25 16.17 5.92
C PRO A 83 -5.20 16.52 4.87
N VAL A 84 -5.02 17.80 4.58
CA VAL A 84 -4.00 18.23 3.61
C VAL A 84 -2.59 17.94 4.12
N ALA A 85 -2.32 18.27 5.38
CA ALA A 85 -1.01 18.01 5.99
C ALA A 85 -0.74 16.52 6.09
N SER A 86 -1.75 15.70 6.37
CA SER A 86 -1.60 14.25 6.42
C SER A 86 -1.23 13.66 5.07
N ASN A 87 -1.86 14.14 3.99
CA ASN A 87 -1.53 13.69 2.65
C ASN A 87 -0.10 14.07 2.27
N GLN A 88 0.32 15.28 2.64
CA GLN A 88 1.67 15.74 2.37
C GLN A 88 2.68 14.92 3.17
N TRP A 89 2.40 14.68 4.45
CA TRP A 89 3.27 13.88 5.30
C TRP A 89 3.43 12.47 4.75
N LEU A 90 2.33 11.88 4.27
CA LEU A 90 2.36 10.54 3.67
C LEU A 90 3.29 10.53 2.45
N ALA A 91 3.14 11.52 1.57
CA ALA A 91 3.96 11.58 0.35
C ALA A 91 5.44 11.75 0.66
N GLU A 92 5.76 12.55 1.67
CA GLU A 92 7.15 12.86 2.00
C GLU A 92 7.84 11.79 2.84
N ASN A 93 7.09 11.12 3.72
CA ASN A 93 7.69 10.25 4.74
C ASN A 93 7.38 8.76 4.54
N MET A 94 6.23 8.43 3.97
CA MET A 94 5.83 7.03 3.81
C MET A 94 6.13 6.48 2.42
N LEU A 95 5.83 7.22 1.38
CA LEU A 95 5.97 6.72 0.01
C LEU A 95 7.41 6.42 -0.40
N PRO A 96 8.44 7.15 0.07
CA PRO A 96 9.81 6.73 -0.23
C PRO A 96 10.17 5.36 0.31
N PHE A 97 9.56 4.97 1.43
CA PHE A 97 9.78 3.66 2.04
C PHE A 97 8.83 2.59 1.48
N TYR A 98 7.61 3.00 1.11
CA TYR A 98 6.59 2.11 0.54
C TYR A 98 6.25 2.59 -0.88
N PRO A 99 7.11 2.29 -1.87
CA PRO A 99 6.87 2.77 -3.23
C PRO A 99 5.56 2.23 -3.80
N LEU A 100 4.82 3.10 -4.47
CA LEU A 100 3.56 2.73 -5.11
C LEU A 100 3.79 2.01 -6.43
N GLY A 101 2.81 1.24 -6.85
CA GLY A 101 2.79 0.59 -8.14
C GLY A 101 2.70 -0.93 -8.02
N ASP A 102 2.79 -1.58 -9.17
CA ASP A 102 2.73 -3.03 -9.21
C ASP A 102 4.04 -3.63 -8.72
N ILE A 103 3.94 -4.50 -7.72
CA ILE A 103 5.10 -5.22 -7.17
C ILE A 103 5.24 -6.55 -7.90
N LYS A 104 4.12 -7.17 -8.26
CA LYS A 104 4.11 -8.39 -9.04
C LYS A 104 2.90 -8.37 -9.97
N ASP A 105 3.12 -8.68 -11.22
CA ASP A 105 2.04 -8.77 -12.21
C ASP A 105 2.42 -9.87 -13.20
N VAL A 106 1.99 -11.08 -12.91
CA VAL A 106 2.24 -12.23 -13.75
C VAL A 106 1.05 -12.44 -14.67
N LYS A 107 1.24 -12.23 -15.95
CA LYS A 107 0.20 -12.48 -16.94
C LYS A 107 0.19 -13.95 -17.30
N LYS A 108 -0.96 -14.57 -17.12
CA LYS A 108 -1.14 -15.95 -17.52
C LYS A 108 -1.47 -15.98 -19.02
N GLU A 109 -0.68 -16.68 -19.77
CA GLU A 109 -0.89 -16.87 -21.21
C GLU A 109 -1.96 -17.92 -21.47
#